data_20c25a909234ed9c317d2b6505145277
#
_entry.id   20c25a909234ed9c317d2b6505145277
#
_cell.length_a   1.000
_cell.length_b   1.000
_cell.length_c   1.000
_cell.angle_alpha   90.00
_cell.angle_beta   90.00
_cell.angle_gamma   90.00
#
_symmetry.space_group_name_H-M   'P 1'
#
loop_
_entity.id
_entity.type
_entity.pdbx_description
1 polymer ?
#
loop_
_entity_poly.entity_id
_entity_poly.type
_entity_poly.pdbx_seq_one_letter_code
_entity_poly.pdbx_strand_id
1 'polypeptide(L)'
;MNDSRRQGENAIGRRQLLKGVAGAALVAVGLGGRRAAAEEKAAEAKPALKGRIKQAACGGVFPKGLSFEEKCKLMKELGLHGHDLLGPTEFETLKKYGLICTMVRGSAGIAKGFNRKENHEECVDKAKVAIEAAAAAGFPNVIVMSGNREGMADDVGLANCVEGLKKFAAFAEEKKVTVCMELLNSKRNHKDYMCDRTAWGAEMCKKVGSPRIKLLYDIYHMQVQEGDILATITEFIPYIGHFHTAGVPGRNEIDDSQELYYPAIMRAIADLKYDGYVAHEYGPKKDALESLKKAIAICDV
;
A
#
# COMPACT_ATOMS: atom_id res chain seq x y z
N MET A 1 -66.00 -16.62 -5.27
CA MET A 1 -66.11 -17.92 -5.92
C MET A 1 -64.81 -18.62 -5.65
N ASN A 2 -64.81 -19.38 -4.62
CA ASN A 2 -64.74 -20.87 -4.54
C ASN A 2 -63.43 -21.42 -5.10
N ASP A 3 -62.78 -22.29 -4.54
CA ASP A 3 -62.77 -23.06 -3.27
C ASP A 3 -61.63 -24.10 -3.37
N SER A 4 -61.08 -24.34 -2.26
CA SER A 4 -60.79 -25.56 -1.52
C SER A 4 -59.64 -26.50 -1.95
N ARG A 5 -58.77 -26.70 -0.97
CA ARG A 5 -58.45 -27.93 -0.20
C ARG A 5 -57.77 -29.11 -0.87
N ARG A 6 -56.66 -29.56 -0.31
CA ARG A 6 -56.44 -30.72 0.61
C ARG A 6 -54.93 -30.89 0.77
N GLN A 7 -54.39 -30.81 1.91
CA GLN A 7 -54.13 -31.76 3.03
C GLN A 7 -53.72 -33.17 2.61
N GLY A 8 -52.57 -33.63 3.17
CA GLY A 8 -52.15 -35.04 3.22
C GLY A 8 -50.90 -35.21 4.10
N GLU A 9 -51.13 -35.31 5.41
CA GLU A 9 -50.16 -35.85 6.39
C GLU A 9 -49.84 -37.30 6.08
N ASN A 10 -48.65 -37.77 6.46
CA ASN A 10 -48.50 -39.03 7.17
C ASN A 10 -47.14 -39.12 7.90
N ALA A 11 -47.27 -39.31 9.20
CA ALA A 11 -46.25 -39.63 10.17
C ALA A 11 -46.10 -41.18 10.31
N ILE A 12 -45.23 -41.59 11.24
CA ILE A 12 -45.02 -42.93 11.85
C ILE A 12 -43.80 -43.66 11.25
N GLY A 13 -42.81 -44.14 12.01
CA GLY A 13 -42.81 -44.56 13.37
C GLY A 13 -41.40 -44.95 13.87
N ARG A 14 -41.30 -44.84 15.18
CA ARG A 14 -40.20 -45.31 16.05
C ARG A 14 -40.12 -46.84 16.09
N ARG A 15 -38.91 -47.40 16.32
CA ARG A 15 -38.63 -48.53 17.24
C ARG A 15 -37.14 -48.76 17.38
N GLN A 16 -36.70 -48.47 18.52
CA GLN A 16 -35.87 -49.13 19.53
C GLN A 16 -35.59 -50.64 19.30
N LEU A 17 -34.35 -51.04 19.58
CA LEU A 17 -34.06 -52.24 20.33
C LEU A 17 -32.68 -52.19 20.98
N LEU A 18 -32.71 -52.27 22.30
CA LEU A 18 -31.61 -52.50 23.25
C LEU A 18 -31.23 -53.99 23.28
N LYS A 19 -30.01 -54.27 23.72
CA LYS A 19 -29.47 -55.33 24.56
C LYS A 19 -28.05 -55.69 24.13
N GLY A 20 -26.99 -55.78 24.91
CA GLY A 20 -26.84 -55.96 26.36
C GLY A 20 -25.59 -56.80 26.60
N VAL A 21 -25.04 -56.66 27.80
CA VAL A 21 -24.15 -57.59 28.54
C VAL A 21 -22.65 -57.36 28.41
N ALA A 22 -21.98 -56.75 29.32
CA ALA A 22 -21.42 -57.11 30.65
C ALA A 22 -20.12 -57.92 30.54
N GLY A 23 -19.08 -57.42 31.21
CA GLY A 23 -18.07 -58.32 31.74
C GLY A 23 -16.69 -57.70 32.02
N ALA A 24 -16.46 -57.52 33.31
CA ALA A 24 -15.22 -57.65 34.03
C ALA A 24 -14.25 -56.48 34.23
N ALA A 25 -14.22 -56.08 35.49
CA ALA A 25 -13.23 -55.17 36.08
C ALA A 25 -11.87 -55.92 36.28
N LEU A 26 -10.82 -55.11 36.10
CA LEU A 26 -9.53 -55.33 36.75
C LEU A 26 -8.97 -54.00 37.23
N VAL A 27 -8.86 -53.86 38.53
CA VAL A 27 -8.26 -52.76 39.26
C VAL A 27 -6.74 -52.93 39.18
N ALA A 28 -6.07 -51.91 38.67
CA ALA A 28 -4.65 -51.72 38.92
C ALA A 28 -4.42 -50.26 39.38
N VAL A 29 -4.11 -50.17 40.67
CA VAL A 29 -3.64 -48.95 41.33
C VAL A 29 -2.20 -48.72 40.88
N GLY A 30 -1.95 -47.59 40.25
CA GLY A 30 -0.61 -47.15 39.89
C GLY A 30 -0.47 -45.64 40.13
N LEU A 31 0.36 -45.34 41.07
CA LEU A 31 0.72 -43.98 41.54
C LEU A 31 1.28 -43.05 40.47
N GLY A 32 0.87 -41.82 40.58
CA GLY A 32 1.75 -40.66 40.52
C GLY A 32 2.26 -40.23 39.13
N GLY A 33 1.76 -39.10 38.68
CA GLY A 33 2.36 -38.33 37.62
C GLY A 33 1.36 -37.34 37.04
N ARG A 34 1.10 -36.26 37.75
CA ARG A 34 0.53 -35.06 37.10
C ARG A 34 1.51 -34.53 36.09
N ARG A 35 1.46 -34.99 34.85
CA ARG A 35 1.97 -34.25 33.71
C ARG A 35 0.94 -33.18 33.35
N ALA A 36 1.24 -31.94 33.71
CA ALA A 36 0.63 -30.80 33.09
C ALA A 36 0.98 -30.88 31.58
N ALA A 37 0.03 -31.31 30.78
CA ALA A 37 0.09 -31.08 29.35
C ALA A 37 -0.06 -29.57 29.16
N ALA A 38 1.06 -28.88 29.03
CA ALA A 38 1.07 -27.56 28.40
C ALA A 38 0.57 -27.82 26.99
N GLU A 39 -0.65 -27.40 26.69
CA GLU A 39 -1.11 -27.19 25.34
C GLU A 39 -0.20 -26.10 24.73
N GLU A 40 0.85 -26.54 24.09
CA GLU A 40 1.60 -25.72 23.14
C GLU A 40 0.63 -25.40 21.99
N LYS A 41 -0.02 -24.24 22.07
CA LYS A 41 -0.79 -23.70 20.96
C LYS A 41 0.18 -23.65 19.80
N ALA A 42 0.10 -24.62 18.91
CA ALA A 42 0.80 -24.56 17.63
C ALA A 42 0.43 -23.21 17.01
N ALA A 43 1.39 -22.31 16.92
CA ALA A 43 1.22 -21.07 16.19
C ALA A 43 0.87 -21.49 14.76
N GLU A 44 -0.39 -21.26 14.34
CA GLU A 44 -0.81 -21.47 12.96
C GLU A 44 0.21 -20.75 12.08
N ALA A 45 0.93 -21.50 11.27
CA ALA A 45 1.87 -20.95 10.31
C ALA A 45 1.09 -20.01 9.40
N LYS A 46 1.40 -18.71 9.47
CA LYS A 46 0.77 -17.71 8.59
C LYS A 46 0.95 -18.17 7.14
N PRO A 47 -0.11 -18.20 6.32
CA PRO A 47 0.04 -18.54 4.92
C PRO A 47 1.04 -17.58 4.28
N ALA A 48 1.98 -18.14 3.52
CA ALA A 48 2.95 -17.32 2.77
C ALA A 48 2.18 -16.45 1.78
N LEU A 49 2.55 -15.17 1.68
CA LEU A 49 1.96 -14.26 0.70
C LEU A 49 2.18 -14.80 -0.72
N LYS A 50 1.22 -14.61 -1.61
CA LYS A 50 1.32 -14.99 -3.05
C LYS A 50 2.44 -14.25 -3.76
N GLY A 51 2.74 -13.03 -3.30
CA GLY A 51 3.92 -12.27 -3.71
C GLY A 51 3.86 -11.63 -5.08
N ARG A 52 2.69 -11.59 -5.73
CA ARG A 52 2.51 -10.89 -7.01
C ARG A 52 2.60 -9.37 -6.88
N ILE A 53 2.31 -8.86 -5.68
CA ILE A 53 2.42 -7.44 -5.30
C ILE A 53 3.46 -7.32 -4.19
N LYS A 54 4.49 -6.52 -4.41
CA LYS A 54 5.49 -6.17 -3.39
C LYS A 54 4.91 -5.07 -2.50
N GLN A 55 4.49 -5.43 -1.30
CA GLN A 55 3.79 -4.51 -0.41
C GLN A 55 4.76 -3.80 0.55
N ALA A 56 4.49 -2.53 0.83
CA ALA A 56 5.19 -1.68 1.79
C ALA A 56 4.19 -0.87 2.63
N ALA A 57 4.66 -0.06 3.56
CA ALA A 57 3.78 0.74 4.41
C ALA A 57 4.40 2.10 4.77
N CYS A 58 3.55 3.12 4.88
CA CYS A 58 3.89 4.42 5.46
C CYS A 58 3.73 4.42 6.98
N GLY A 59 4.35 5.37 7.66
CA GLY A 59 4.38 5.43 9.12
C GLY A 59 3.02 5.52 9.82
N GLY A 60 2.01 6.06 9.14
CA GLY A 60 0.67 6.32 9.68
C GLY A 60 -0.18 5.07 9.94
N VAL A 61 0.10 3.95 9.28
CA VAL A 61 -0.71 2.72 9.38
C VAL A 61 -0.37 1.86 10.61
N PHE A 62 0.75 2.14 11.27
CA PHE A 62 1.21 1.35 12.42
C PHE A 62 0.52 1.76 13.73
N PRO A 63 0.44 0.85 14.71
CA PRO A 63 0.02 1.19 16.06
C PRO A 63 0.82 2.35 16.64
N LYS A 64 0.13 3.26 17.35
CA LYS A 64 0.77 4.40 17.98
C LYS A 64 1.74 3.94 19.08
N GLY A 65 2.82 4.69 19.26
CA GLY A 65 3.79 4.44 20.33
C GLY A 65 4.90 3.43 19.98
N LEU A 66 4.82 2.73 18.85
CA LEU A 66 5.92 1.85 18.41
C LEU A 66 7.13 2.69 17.99
N SER A 67 8.30 2.30 18.51
CA SER A 67 9.59 2.77 18.00
C SER A 67 9.78 2.36 16.54
N PHE A 68 10.69 3.01 15.83
CA PHE A 68 10.97 2.65 14.45
C PHE A 68 11.48 1.20 14.31
N GLU A 69 12.29 0.75 15.26
CA GLU A 69 12.78 -0.63 15.29
C GLU A 69 11.66 -1.67 15.49
N GLU A 70 10.69 -1.39 16.34
CA GLU A 70 9.50 -2.24 16.51
C GLU A 70 8.64 -2.28 15.24
N LYS A 71 8.50 -1.16 14.52
CA LYS A 71 7.85 -1.15 13.21
C LYS A 71 8.60 -2.02 12.19
N CYS A 72 9.93 -1.99 12.18
CA CYS A 72 10.73 -2.85 11.30
C CYS A 72 10.54 -4.33 11.62
N LYS A 73 10.51 -4.73 12.90
CA LYS A 73 10.20 -6.11 13.31
C LYS A 73 8.82 -6.53 12.82
N LEU A 74 7.84 -5.69 13.06
CA LEU A 74 6.45 -5.95 12.64
C LEU A 74 6.31 -6.07 11.12
N MET A 75 6.95 -5.18 10.34
CA MET A 75 6.96 -5.27 8.87
C MET A 75 7.53 -6.63 8.40
N LYS A 76 8.65 -7.05 8.96
CA LYS A 76 9.25 -8.33 8.63
C LYS A 76 8.34 -9.51 8.98
N GLU A 77 7.70 -9.49 10.16
CA GLU A 77 6.73 -10.50 10.58
C GLU A 77 5.50 -10.56 9.67
N LEU A 78 5.08 -9.43 9.12
CA LEU A 78 3.93 -9.33 8.22
C LEU A 78 4.28 -9.61 6.74
N GLY A 79 5.56 -9.80 6.41
CA GLY A 79 6.01 -10.06 5.04
C GLY A 79 6.06 -8.82 4.14
N LEU A 80 6.08 -7.61 4.72
CA LEU A 80 6.25 -6.37 3.97
C LEU A 80 7.71 -6.23 3.51
N HIS A 81 7.92 -5.61 2.35
CA HIS A 81 9.23 -5.37 1.76
C HIS A 81 9.95 -4.17 2.38
N GLY A 82 9.20 -3.19 2.89
CA GLY A 82 9.83 -1.98 3.43
C GLY A 82 8.85 -0.91 3.90
N HIS A 83 9.44 0.25 4.15
CA HIS A 83 8.74 1.42 4.65
C HIS A 83 8.88 2.58 3.66
N ASP A 84 7.81 3.34 3.49
CA ASP A 84 7.79 4.52 2.63
C ASP A 84 8.06 5.81 3.38
N LEU A 85 8.49 6.83 2.61
CA LEU A 85 8.59 8.22 3.05
C LEU A 85 9.57 8.41 4.22
N LEU A 86 10.75 7.79 4.10
CA LEU A 86 11.84 7.94 5.07
C LEU A 86 13.00 8.77 4.51
N GLY A 87 13.90 9.15 5.39
CA GLY A 87 15.18 9.78 5.07
C GLY A 87 16.37 8.92 5.50
N PRO A 88 17.61 9.40 5.30
CA PRO A 88 18.83 8.62 5.55
C PRO A 88 19.02 8.15 7.00
N THR A 89 18.43 8.84 7.98
CA THR A 89 18.57 8.51 9.40
C THR A 89 17.97 7.16 9.78
N GLU A 90 16.98 6.69 9.00
CA GLU A 90 16.29 5.43 9.23
C GLU A 90 16.87 4.24 8.44
N PHE A 91 17.75 4.49 7.46
CA PHE A 91 18.17 3.48 6.49
C PHE A 91 18.93 2.30 7.10
N GLU A 92 19.82 2.55 8.03
CA GLU A 92 20.59 1.49 8.70
C GLU A 92 19.68 0.57 9.52
N THR A 93 18.66 1.13 10.17
CA THR A 93 17.67 0.32 10.91
C THR A 93 16.86 -0.56 9.95
N LEU A 94 16.43 -0.04 8.79
CA LEU A 94 15.75 -0.86 7.77
C LEU A 94 16.62 -2.03 7.31
N LYS A 95 17.87 -1.75 6.93
CA LYS A 95 18.82 -2.76 6.44
C LYS A 95 19.09 -3.86 7.46
N LYS A 96 19.18 -3.52 8.75
CA LYS A 96 19.34 -4.48 9.85
C LYS A 96 18.25 -5.57 9.83
N TYR A 97 17.03 -5.23 9.38
CA TYR A 97 15.91 -6.16 9.27
C TYR A 97 15.71 -6.74 7.87
N GLY A 98 16.60 -6.44 6.92
CA GLY A 98 16.47 -6.86 5.52
C GLY A 98 15.32 -6.15 4.79
N LEU A 99 14.95 -4.95 5.26
CA LEU A 99 13.92 -4.09 4.68
C LEU A 99 14.55 -2.96 3.86
N ILE A 100 13.77 -2.33 2.99
CA ILE A 100 14.18 -1.18 2.19
C ILE A 100 13.30 0.04 2.45
N CYS A 101 13.80 1.24 2.13
CA CYS A 101 12.93 2.39 1.92
C CYS A 101 12.41 2.34 0.49
N THR A 102 11.12 2.08 0.31
CA THR A 102 10.51 1.93 -1.02
C THR A 102 10.26 3.26 -1.69
N MET A 103 10.23 4.37 -0.92
CA MET A 103 10.14 5.75 -1.39
C MET A 103 10.89 6.69 -0.44
N VAL A 104 12.01 7.27 -0.89
CA VAL A 104 12.81 8.21 -0.11
C VAL A 104 12.26 9.63 -0.26
N ARG A 105 12.26 10.41 0.82
CA ARG A 105 11.83 11.81 0.78
C ARG A 105 12.85 12.68 0.03
N GLY A 106 12.40 13.34 -1.04
CA GLY A 106 13.23 14.23 -1.86
C GLY A 106 12.59 15.58 -2.19
N SER A 107 11.46 15.92 -1.53
CA SER A 107 10.72 17.15 -1.82
C SER A 107 11.02 18.30 -0.85
N ALA A 108 10.72 19.53 -1.30
CA ALA A 108 10.74 20.74 -0.48
C ALA A 108 9.41 20.97 0.28
N GLY A 109 8.45 20.05 0.15
CA GLY A 109 7.10 20.13 0.69
C GLY A 109 6.05 20.12 -0.43
N ILE A 110 4.78 19.89 -0.07
CA ILE A 110 3.70 19.71 -1.07
C ILE A 110 3.43 21.01 -1.84
N ALA A 111 3.35 22.14 -1.14
CA ALA A 111 3.01 23.42 -1.74
C ALA A 111 4.15 24.03 -2.58
N LYS A 112 5.41 23.69 -2.24
CA LYS A 112 6.60 24.21 -2.90
C LYS A 112 7.19 23.15 -3.82
N GLY A 113 7.11 23.34 -5.13
CA GLY A 113 7.50 22.31 -6.07
C GLY A 113 8.00 22.85 -7.42
N PHE A 114 8.09 21.93 -8.38
CA PHE A 114 8.71 22.15 -9.67
C PHE A 114 7.91 23.02 -10.65
N ASN A 115 6.64 23.32 -10.36
CA ASN A 115 5.82 24.21 -11.19
C ASN A 115 6.31 25.67 -11.20
N ARG A 116 7.20 26.04 -10.28
CA ARG A 116 7.75 27.39 -10.17
C ARG A 116 9.26 27.40 -10.34
N LYS A 117 9.77 28.19 -11.29
CA LYS A 117 11.20 28.26 -11.62
C LYS A 117 12.06 28.75 -10.47
N GLU A 118 11.51 29.66 -9.65
CA GLU A 118 12.17 30.18 -8.46
C GLU A 118 12.42 29.11 -7.39
N ASN A 119 11.68 27.98 -7.43
CA ASN A 119 11.87 26.85 -6.53
C ASN A 119 12.85 25.81 -7.08
N HIS A 120 13.23 25.90 -8.36
CA HIS A 120 14.00 24.82 -9.01
C HIS A 120 15.32 24.53 -8.33
N GLU A 121 16.08 25.54 -7.93
CA GLU A 121 17.38 25.35 -7.27
C GLU A 121 17.22 24.47 -6.02
N GLU A 122 16.37 24.88 -5.08
CA GLU A 122 16.12 24.11 -3.85
C GLU A 122 15.53 22.70 -4.14
N CYS A 123 14.57 22.61 -5.05
CA CYS A 123 13.93 21.34 -5.37
C CYS A 123 14.89 20.36 -6.04
N VAL A 124 15.74 20.84 -6.95
CA VAL A 124 16.78 20.05 -7.63
C VAL A 124 17.83 19.56 -6.63
N ASP A 125 18.31 20.43 -5.75
CA ASP A 125 19.32 20.08 -4.76
C ASP A 125 18.79 19.02 -3.79
N LYS A 126 17.58 19.19 -3.25
CA LYS A 126 16.94 18.19 -2.40
C LYS A 126 16.74 16.85 -3.12
N ALA A 127 16.28 16.89 -4.38
CA ALA A 127 16.10 15.68 -5.18
C ALA A 127 17.44 14.97 -5.41
N LYS A 128 18.51 15.68 -5.77
CA LYS A 128 19.85 15.10 -5.97
C LYS A 128 20.42 14.49 -4.69
N VAL A 129 20.30 15.15 -3.55
CA VAL A 129 20.71 14.60 -2.24
C VAL A 129 19.95 13.32 -1.93
N ALA A 130 18.64 13.29 -2.15
CA ALA A 130 17.82 12.10 -1.92
C ALA A 130 18.16 10.96 -2.90
N ILE A 131 18.41 11.27 -4.19
CA ILE A 131 18.84 10.31 -5.21
C ILE A 131 20.17 9.67 -4.81
N GLU A 132 21.15 10.47 -4.38
CA GLU A 132 22.46 9.97 -3.92
C GLU A 132 22.30 9.05 -2.72
N ALA A 133 21.51 9.46 -1.72
CA ALA A 133 21.26 8.65 -0.52
C ALA A 133 20.52 7.35 -0.86
N ALA A 134 19.52 7.40 -1.74
CA ALA A 134 18.78 6.24 -2.21
C ALA A 134 19.72 5.25 -2.95
N ALA A 135 20.53 5.76 -3.88
CA ALA A 135 21.48 4.96 -4.65
C ALA A 135 22.51 4.29 -3.75
N ALA A 136 23.12 5.04 -2.82
CA ALA A 136 24.09 4.52 -1.85
C ALA A 136 23.50 3.42 -0.94
N ALA A 137 22.20 3.51 -0.64
CA ALA A 137 21.49 2.53 0.15
C ALA A 137 20.97 1.33 -0.67
N GLY A 138 20.94 1.42 -2.01
CA GLY A 138 20.30 0.45 -2.89
C GLY A 138 18.78 0.54 -2.92
N PHE A 139 18.22 1.72 -2.64
CA PHE A 139 16.78 1.95 -2.60
C PHE A 139 16.25 2.51 -3.94
N PRO A 140 15.01 2.14 -4.34
CA PRO A 140 14.58 2.31 -5.73
C PRO A 140 14.07 3.70 -6.10
N ASN A 141 13.40 4.41 -5.18
CA ASN A 141 12.59 5.56 -5.54
C ASN A 141 12.80 6.78 -4.64
N VAL A 142 12.58 7.96 -5.21
CA VAL A 142 12.57 9.26 -4.53
C VAL A 142 11.29 10.00 -4.91
N ILE A 143 10.58 10.57 -3.92
CA ILE A 143 9.38 11.38 -4.14
C ILE A 143 9.71 12.85 -4.34
N VAL A 144 9.02 13.50 -5.29
CA VAL A 144 9.03 14.96 -5.50
C VAL A 144 7.61 15.50 -5.71
N MET A 145 7.44 16.81 -5.59
CA MET A 145 6.13 17.48 -5.66
C MET A 145 6.07 18.53 -6.75
N SER A 146 4.89 18.70 -7.36
CA SER A 146 4.67 19.74 -8.36
C SER A 146 4.59 21.15 -7.77
N GLY A 147 4.05 21.26 -6.57
CA GLY A 147 3.71 22.55 -5.96
C GLY A 147 2.25 22.96 -6.21
N ASN A 148 1.84 24.04 -5.57
CA ASN A 148 0.51 24.64 -5.73
C ASN A 148 0.47 25.55 -6.96
N ARG A 149 -0.72 25.67 -7.59
CA ARG A 149 -0.94 26.54 -8.75
C ARG A 149 -0.76 28.01 -8.42
N GLU A 150 -1.38 28.48 -7.36
CA GLU A 150 -1.41 29.92 -6.99
C GLU A 150 -1.74 30.80 -8.20
N GLY A 151 -2.79 30.41 -8.93
CA GLY A 151 -3.25 31.11 -10.14
C GLY A 151 -2.45 30.83 -11.43
N MET A 152 -1.42 29.99 -11.38
CA MET A 152 -0.66 29.59 -12.59
C MET A 152 -1.49 28.67 -13.48
N ALA A 153 -1.46 28.87 -14.78
CA ALA A 153 -2.09 28.00 -15.76
C ALA A 153 -1.38 26.62 -15.80
N ASP A 154 -2.15 25.56 -16.06
CA ASP A 154 -1.67 24.17 -16.01
C ASP A 154 -0.56 23.88 -17.05
N ASP A 155 -0.63 24.49 -18.24
CA ASP A 155 0.38 24.37 -19.30
C ASP A 155 1.70 25.07 -18.94
N VAL A 156 1.63 26.22 -18.30
CA VAL A 156 2.81 26.94 -17.78
C VAL A 156 3.49 26.12 -16.69
N GLY A 157 2.73 25.63 -15.72
CA GLY A 157 3.24 24.79 -14.64
C GLY A 157 3.82 23.47 -15.15
N LEU A 158 3.19 22.85 -16.16
CA LEU A 158 3.72 21.66 -16.82
C LEU A 158 5.08 21.94 -17.48
N ALA A 159 5.20 23.03 -18.22
CA ALA A 159 6.46 23.41 -18.86
C ALA A 159 7.57 23.67 -17.83
N ASN A 160 7.25 24.33 -16.72
CA ASN A 160 8.19 24.57 -15.62
C ASN A 160 8.60 23.25 -14.93
N CYS A 161 7.66 22.35 -14.63
CA CYS A 161 7.98 21.04 -14.08
C CYS A 161 8.92 20.26 -14.99
N VAL A 162 8.66 20.23 -16.30
CA VAL A 162 9.53 19.57 -17.29
C VAL A 162 10.93 20.16 -17.28
N GLU A 163 11.06 21.50 -17.28
CA GLU A 163 12.35 22.17 -17.23
C GLU A 163 13.14 21.81 -15.96
N GLY A 164 12.48 21.87 -14.80
CA GLY A 164 13.11 21.56 -13.51
C GLY A 164 13.54 20.11 -13.39
N LEU A 165 12.69 19.17 -13.80
CA LEU A 165 12.98 17.72 -13.73
C LEU A 165 14.13 17.33 -14.69
N LYS A 166 14.23 17.94 -15.87
CA LYS A 166 15.36 17.71 -16.80
C LYS A 166 16.71 18.06 -16.22
N LYS A 167 16.80 18.97 -15.23
CA LYS A 167 18.07 19.37 -14.61
C LYS A 167 18.80 18.24 -13.86
N PHE A 168 18.07 17.17 -13.51
CA PHE A 168 18.67 16.02 -12.81
C PHE A 168 18.21 14.64 -13.36
N ALA A 169 17.45 14.59 -14.44
CA ALA A 169 16.97 13.34 -15.01
C ALA A 169 18.12 12.39 -15.38
N ALA A 170 19.17 12.89 -16.06
CA ALA A 170 20.36 12.10 -16.40
C ALA A 170 21.10 11.59 -15.14
N PHE A 171 21.13 12.37 -14.07
CA PHE A 171 21.69 11.95 -12.79
C PHE A 171 20.89 10.81 -12.15
N ALA A 172 19.56 10.88 -12.19
CA ALA A 172 18.68 9.81 -11.74
C ALA A 172 18.88 8.51 -12.55
N GLU A 173 19.11 8.62 -13.87
CA GLU A 173 19.44 7.51 -14.75
C GLU A 173 20.78 6.86 -14.40
N GLU A 174 21.84 7.66 -14.23
CA GLU A 174 23.16 7.19 -13.81
C GLU A 174 23.10 6.43 -12.48
N LYS A 175 22.39 7.00 -11.51
CA LYS A 175 22.22 6.40 -10.18
C LYS A 175 21.20 5.25 -10.14
N LYS A 176 20.47 4.99 -11.24
CA LYS A 176 19.42 3.97 -11.35
C LYS A 176 18.29 4.14 -10.34
N VAL A 177 18.04 5.35 -9.90
CA VAL A 177 16.96 5.72 -8.97
C VAL A 177 15.79 6.32 -9.75
N THR A 178 14.58 5.89 -9.46
CA THR A 178 13.36 6.45 -10.07
C THR A 178 12.86 7.61 -9.22
N VAL A 179 12.58 8.74 -9.86
CA VAL A 179 11.98 9.90 -9.22
C VAL A 179 10.51 9.95 -9.56
N CYS A 180 9.66 9.92 -8.54
CA CYS A 180 8.22 9.88 -8.68
C CYS A 180 7.59 11.22 -8.26
N MET A 181 6.93 11.90 -9.21
CA MET A 181 6.04 13.03 -8.92
C MET A 181 4.73 12.49 -8.37
N GLU A 182 4.34 12.92 -7.17
CA GLU A 182 3.10 12.44 -6.57
C GLU A 182 1.86 13.09 -7.17
N LEU A 183 0.85 12.27 -7.45
CA LEU A 183 -0.50 12.67 -7.83
C LEU A 183 -1.36 12.86 -6.57
N LEU A 184 -1.80 14.09 -6.31
CA LEU A 184 -2.64 14.43 -5.17
C LEU A 184 -3.98 15.03 -5.63
N ASN A 185 -5.06 14.81 -4.90
CA ASN A 185 -6.34 15.43 -5.23
C ASN A 185 -6.40 16.89 -4.75
N SER A 186 -6.80 17.79 -5.64
CA SER A 186 -7.10 19.19 -5.34
C SER A 186 -8.54 19.41 -4.88
N LYS A 187 -9.45 18.45 -5.11
CA LYS A 187 -10.88 18.57 -4.74
C LYS A 187 -11.11 18.69 -3.25
N ARG A 188 -10.35 17.97 -2.41
CA ARG A 188 -10.63 17.87 -0.97
C ARG A 188 -9.42 18.12 -0.08
N ASN A 189 -8.29 17.45 -0.34
CA ASN A 189 -7.18 17.37 0.61
C ASN A 189 -6.09 18.40 0.36
N HIS A 190 -5.65 18.58 -0.89
CA HIS A 190 -4.55 19.44 -1.26
C HIS A 190 -5.02 20.50 -2.26
N LYS A 191 -5.93 21.38 -1.78
CA LYS A 191 -6.45 22.47 -2.61
C LYS A 191 -5.31 23.18 -3.31
N ASP A 192 -5.54 23.43 -4.62
CA ASP A 192 -4.59 24.13 -5.45
C ASP A 192 -3.33 23.37 -5.89
N TYR A 193 -3.13 22.11 -5.46
CA TYR A 193 -2.01 21.29 -5.93
C TYR A 193 -2.09 21.06 -7.44
N MET A 194 -0.95 21.16 -8.15
CA MET A 194 -0.95 21.20 -9.61
C MET A 194 -1.01 19.82 -10.26
N CYS A 195 -0.22 18.85 -9.82
CA CYS A 195 -0.22 17.50 -10.38
C CYS A 195 -1.39 16.68 -9.82
N ASP A 196 -2.61 17.08 -10.16
CA ASP A 196 -3.84 16.50 -9.64
C ASP A 196 -4.61 15.64 -10.65
N ARG A 197 -4.03 15.42 -11.86
CA ARG A 197 -4.61 14.58 -12.91
C ARG A 197 -3.55 13.68 -13.52
N THR A 198 -3.89 12.40 -13.69
CA THR A 198 -2.97 11.39 -14.23
C THR A 198 -2.48 11.73 -15.62
N ALA A 199 -3.36 12.17 -16.53
CA ALA A 199 -2.98 12.56 -17.88
C ALA A 199 -1.97 13.72 -17.92
N TRP A 200 -2.14 14.73 -17.03
CA TRP A 200 -1.20 15.85 -16.91
C TRP A 200 0.18 15.37 -16.44
N GLY A 201 0.20 14.50 -15.41
CA GLY A 201 1.45 13.93 -14.90
C GLY A 201 2.15 13.02 -15.91
N ALA A 202 1.41 12.21 -16.67
CA ALA A 202 1.95 11.36 -17.73
C ALA A 202 2.54 12.18 -18.88
N GLU A 203 1.88 13.27 -19.30
CA GLU A 203 2.41 14.18 -20.31
C GLU A 203 3.71 14.87 -19.83
N MET A 204 3.78 15.24 -18.55
CA MET A 204 5.02 15.72 -17.92
C MET A 204 6.14 14.68 -18.05
N CYS A 205 5.92 13.45 -17.65
CA CYS A 205 6.91 12.37 -17.76
C CYS A 205 7.36 12.17 -19.21
N LYS A 206 6.42 12.14 -20.15
CA LYS A 206 6.68 12.02 -21.59
C LYS A 206 7.56 13.16 -22.12
N LYS A 207 7.27 14.40 -21.74
CA LYS A 207 8.05 15.59 -22.17
C LYS A 207 9.44 15.64 -21.52
N VAL A 208 9.61 15.13 -20.30
CA VAL A 208 10.95 14.97 -19.71
C VAL A 208 11.75 13.95 -20.49
N GLY A 209 11.15 12.83 -20.91
CA GLY A 209 11.75 11.83 -21.79
C GLY A 209 12.70 10.86 -21.08
N SER A 210 12.72 10.83 -19.74
CA SER A 210 13.56 9.94 -18.95
C SER A 210 12.77 8.72 -18.42
N PRO A 211 13.30 7.49 -18.52
CA PRO A 211 12.67 6.32 -17.94
C PRO A 211 12.67 6.34 -16.40
N ARG A 212 13.45 7.25 -15.81
CA ARG A 212 13.57 7.41 -14.35
C ARG A 212 12.69 8.53 -13.77
N ILE A 213 11.94 9.24 -14.59
CA ILE A 213 10.95 10.22 -14.13
C ILE A 213 9.57 9.61 -14.34
N LYS A 214 8.89 9.34 -13.23
CA LYS A 214 7.62 8.61 -13.16
C LYS A 214 6.63 9.34 -12.25
N LEU A 215 5.49 8.72 -12.02
CA LEU A 215 4.44 9.16 -11.10
C LEU A 215 4.37 8.22 -9.90
N LEU A 216 4.09 8.77 -8.73
CA LEU A 216 3.50 8.05 -7.64
C LEU A 216 1.98 8.18 -7.79
N TYR A 217 1.30 7.06 -8.03
CA TYR A 217 -0.14 7.00 -8.20
C TYR A 217 -0.78 6.64 -6.85
N ASP A 218 -1.24 7.64 -6.12
CA ASP A 218 -2.03 7.41 -4.92
C ASP A 218 -3.49 7.12 -5.31
N ILE A 219 -3.91 5.87 -5.14
CA ILE A 219 -5.23 5.38 -5.54
C ILE A 219 -6.35 6.15 -4.82
N TYR A 220 -6.16 6.50 -3.54
CA TYR A 220 -7.12 7.33 -2.82
C TYR A 220 -7.27 8.70 -3.47
N HIS A 221 -6.15 9.36 -3.74
CA HIS A 221 -6.18 10.69 -4.32
C HIS A 221 -6.80 10.68 -5.71
N MET A 222 -6.48 9.71 -6.54
CA MET A 222 -7.01 9.63 -7.90
C MET A 222 -8.47 9.20 -7.94
N GLN A 223 -8.93 8.34 -7.03
CA GLN A 223 -10.36 8.06 -6.90
C GLN A 223 -11.15 9.32 -6.55
N VAL A 224 -10.67 10.12 -5.60
CA VAL A 224 -11.32 11.39 -5.23
C VAL A 224 -11.30 12.39 -6.39
N GLN A 225 -10.22 12.46 -7.15
CA GLN A 225 -10.00 13.47 -8.18
C GLN A 225 -10.68 13.13 -9.51
N GLU A 226 -10.46 11.94 -10.02
CA GLU A 226 -10.85 11.55 -11.38
C GLU A 226 -11.78 10.33 -11.41
N GLY A 227 -11.63 9.36 -10.49
CA GLY A 227 -12.31 8.06 -10.59
C GLY A 227 -11.70 7.16 -11.66
N ASP A 228 -12.50 6.19 -12.15
CA ASP A 228 -12.13 5.25 -13.25
C ASP A 228 -10.73 4.62 -13.11
N ILE A 229 -10.43 4.18 -11.89
CA ILE A 229 -9.08 3.75 -11.45
C ILE A 229 -8.49 2.66 -12.34
N LEU A 230 -9.27 1.63 -12.72
CA LEU A 230 -8.75 0.50 -13.48
C LEU A 230 -8.35 0.89 -14.91
N ALA A 231 -9.18 1.66 -15.60
CA ALA A 231 -8.88 2.13 -16.95
C ALA A 231 -7.68 3.09 -16.93
N THR A 232 -7.66 4.03 -15.99
CA THR A 232 -6.58 5.00 -15.82
C THR A 232 -5.23 4.30 -15.53
N ILE A 233 -5.19 3.36 -14.59
CA ILE A 233 -3.95 2.59 -14.32
C ILE A 233 -3.50 1.83 -15.58
N THR A 234 -4.43 1.17 -16.27
CA THR A 234 -4.10 0.39 -17.49
C THR A 234 -3.49 1.26 -18.57
N GLU A 235 -4.05 2.43 -18.82
CA GLU A 235 -3.57 3.37 -19.82
C GLU A 235 -2.19 3.96 -19.45
N PHE A 236 -2.02 4.35 -18.18
CA PHE A 236 -0.85 5.13 -17.76
C PHE A 236 0.22 4.33 -17.02
N ILE A 237 0.10 2.99 -16.93
CA ILE A 237 1.09 2.14 -16.23
C ILE A 237 2.55 2.38 -16.69
N PRO A 238 2.87 2.71 -17.97
CA PRO A 238 4.24 3.00 -18.36
C PRO A 238 4.86 4.21 -17.64
N TYR A 239 4.02 5.09 -17.10
CA TYR A 239 4.45 6.30 -16.38
C TYR A 239 4.37 6.16 -14.86
N ILE A 240 3.85 5.06 -14.32
CA ILE A 240 3.69 4.85 -12.88
C ILE A 240 4.91 4.10 -12.33
N GLY A 241 5.58 4.69 -11.33
CA GLY A 241 6.73 4.12 -10.64
C GLY A 241 6.43 3.61 -9.23
N HIS A 242 5.32 4.05 -8.62
CA HIS A 242 4.92 3.66 -7.28
C HIS A 242 3.42 3.82 -7.06
N PHE A 243 2.86 3.05 -6.11
CA PHE A 243 1.45 3.15 -5.73
C PHE A 243 1.28 3.37 -4.24
N HIS A 244 0.29 4.22 -3.87
CA HIS A 244 -0.25 4.29 -2.53
C HIS A 244 -1.70 3.80 -2.46
N THR A 245 -2.09 3.23 -1.31
CA THR A 245 -3.45 2.73 -1.06
C THR A 245 -4.07 3.38 0.16
N ALA A 246 -5.33 3.78 0.07
CA ALA A 246 -6.18 4.14 1.20
C ALA A 246 -7.66 4.05 0.82
N GLY A 247 -8.55 3.91 1.82
CA GLY A 247 -9.99 3.83 1.61
C GLY A 247 -10.62 5.18 1.29
N VAL A 248 -11.59 5.19 0.38
CA VAL A 248 -12.40 6.35 0.02
C VAL A 248 -13.85 6.11 0.50
N PRO A 249 -14.48 7.07 1.18
CA PRO A 249 -13.95 8.36 1.62
C PRO A 249 -13.06 8.27 2.87
N GLY A 250 -12.27 9.31 3.12
CA GLY A 250 -11.66 9.58 4.42
C GLY A 250 -10.21 9.16 4.60
N ARG A 251 -9.60 8.46 3.64
CA ARG A 251 -8.20 7.98 3.68
C ARG A 251 -7.91 7.06 4.87
N ASN A 252 -8.85 6.12 5.11
CA ASN A 252 -8.79 5.14 6.19
C ASN A 252 -8.57 3.72 5.64
N GLU A 253 -9.05 2.70 6.37
CA GLU A 253 -8.95 1.28 5.99
C GLU A 253 -9.41 1.02 4.56
N ILE A 254 -8.80 -0.01 3.92
CA ILE A 254 -9.15 -0.45 2.56
C ILE A 254 -10.08 -1.66 2.53
N ASP A 255 -10.72 -1.96 3.67
CA ASP A 255 -11.68 -3.06 3.80
C ASP A 255 -13.05 -2.72 3.17
N ASP A 256 -14.08 -3.50 3.50
CA ASP A 256 -15.45 -3.35 2.99
C ASP A 256 -16.21 -2.10 3.50
N SER A 257 -15.57 -1.27 4.32
CA SER A 257 -16.15 -0.02 4.84
C SER A 257 -15.93 1.20 3.92
N GLN A 258 -15.42 0.99 2.70
CA GLN A 258 -15.09 2.03 1.72
C GLN A 258 -15.49 1.61 0.29
N GLU A 259 -15.40 2.52 -0.69
CA GLU A 259 -16.02 2.35 -2.01
C GLU A 259 -15.16 1.63 -3.06
N LEU A 260 -13.83 1.48 -2.87
CA LEU A 260 -12.92 0.87 -3.84
C LEU A 260 -12.85 -0.66 -3.66
N TYR A 261 -12.95 -1.39 -4.76
CA TYR A 261 -12.74 -2.84 -4.73
C TYR A 261 -11.26 -3.19 -4.97
N TYR A 262 -10.44 -3.05 -3.93
CA TYR A 262 -8.99 -3.26 -3.98
C TYR A 262 -8.53 -4.61 -4.57
N PRO A 263 -9.20 -5.76 -4.34
CA PRO A 263 -8.77 -7.00 -4.97
C PRO A 263 -8.77 -6.97 -6.51
N ALA A 264 -9.69 -6.24 -7.14
CA ALA A 264 -9.67 -6.06 -8.60
C ALA A 264 -8.54 -5.14 -9.05
N ILE A 265 -8.30 -4.05 -8.30
CA ILE A 265 -7.23 -3.09 -8.60
C ILE A 265 -5.86 -3.79 -8.51
N MET A 266 -5.62 -4.57 -7.45
CA MET A 266 -4.34 -5.28 -7.27
C MET A 266 -4.13 -6.36 -8.33
N ARG A 267 -5.17 -7.11 -8.72
CA ARG A 267 -5.06 -8.06 -9.83
C ARG A 267 -4.70 -7.36 -11.15
N ALA A 268 -5.34 -6.23 -11.45
CA ALA A 268 -5.01 -5.46 -12.66
C ALA A 268 -3.55 -4.99 -12.65
N ILE A 269 -3.05 -4.43 -11.54
CA ILE A 269 -1.66 -4.02 -11.38
C ILE A 269 -0.71 -5.23 -11.60
N ALA A 270 -1.02 -6.37 -11.00
CA ALA A 270 -0.21 -7.58 -11.13
C ALA A 270 -0.23 -8.16 -12.57
N ASP A 271 -1.38 -8.13 -13.24
CA ASP A 271 -1.55 -8.61 -14.62
C ASP A 271 -0.81 -7.72 -15.64
N LEU A 272 -0.68 -6.43 -15.34
CA LEU A 272 0.14 -5.48 -16.10
C LEU A 272 1.66 -5.68 -15.90
N LYS A 273 2.08 -6.70 -15.12
CA LYS A 273 3.49 -7.02 -14.83
C LYS A 273 4.24 -5.87 -14.13
N TYR A 274 3.53 -5.09 -13.35
CA TYR A 274 4.16 -4.08 -12.51
C TYR A 274 5.06 -4.76 -11.46
N ASP A 275 6.32 -4.38 -11.41
CA ASP A 275 7.32 -4.97 -10.50
C ASP A 275 7.81 -4.01 -9.41
N GLY A 276 7.22 -2.82 -9.31
CA GLY A 276 7.48 -1.85 -8.25
C GLY A 276 6.80 -2.21 -6.92
N TYR A 277 6.57 -1.21 -6.09
CA TYR A 277 6.00 -1.37 -4.75
C TYR A 277 4.63 -0.69 -4.64
N VAL A 278 3.78 -1.28 -3.80
CA VAL A 278 2.49 -0.73 -3.39
C VAL A 278 2.55 -0.50 -1.89
N ALA A 279 2.48 0.75 -1.44
CA ALA A 279 2.56 1.08 -0.03
C ALA A 279 1.20 1.49 0.55
N HIS A 280 0.91 1.00 1.75
CA HIS A 280 -0.29 1.36 2.49
C HIS A 280 -0.09 2.73 3.16
N GLU A 281 -0.91 3.72 2.80
CA GLU A 281 -0.84 5.08 3.35
C GLU A 281 -2.20 5.59 3.78
N TYR A 282 -2.68 5.11 4.91
CA TYR A 282 -3.96 5.51 5.47
C TYR A 282 -3.88 5.74 6.99
N GLY A 283 -4.91 6.41 7.54
CA GLY A 283 -5.09 6.57 8.99
C GLY A 283 -6.09 5.55 9.53
N PRO A 284 -5.66 4.53 10.29
CA PRO A 284 -6.60 3.53 10.82
C PRO A 284 -7.56 4.16 11.83
N LYS A 285 -8.86 3.85 11.69
CA LYS A 285 -9.92 4.15 12.67
C LYS A 285 -10.15 3.02 13.66
N LYS A 286 -9.79 1.80 13.26
CA LYS A 286 -9.90 0.56 14.04
C LYS A 286 -8.56 0.22 14.67
N ASP A 287 -8.43 -0.99 15.22
CA ASP A 287 -7.12 -1.50 15.63
C ASP A 287 -6.14 -1.45 14.47
N ALA A 288 -5.03 -0.75 14.64
CA ALA A 288 -4.09 -0.48 13.56
C ALA A 288 -3.37 -1.74 13.07
N LEU A 289 -3.08 -2.69 13.98
CA LEU A 289 -2.42 -3.94 13.61
C LEU A 289 -3.34 -4.84 12.79
N GLU A 290 -4.58 -5.02 13.24
CA GLU A 290 -5.57 -5.81 12.52
C GLU A 290 -5.96 -5.17 11.19
N SER A 291 -6.04 -3.83 11.16
CA SER A 291 -6.24 -3.05 9.94
C SER A 291 -5.13 -3.30 8.92
N LEU A 292 -3.86 -3.24 9.35
CA LEU A 292 -2.72 -3.48 8.47
C LEU A 292 -2.66 -4.94 7.97
N LYS A 293 -2.89 -5.92 8.83
CA LYS A 293 -2.99 -7.34 8.43
C LYS A 293 -4.07 -7.55 7.36
N LYS A 294 -5.23 -6.94 7.56
CA LYS A 294 -6.35 -7.03 6.60
C LYS A 294 -6.00 -6.37 5.27
N ALA A 295 -5.36 -5.20 5.31
CA ALA A 295 -4.90 -4.51 4.09
C ALA A 295 -3.91 -5.35 3.29
N ILE A 296 -2.93 -5.97 3.96
CA ILE A 296 -1.97 -6.88 3.34
C ILE A 296 -2.69 -8.07 2.67
N ALA A 297 -3.63 -8.69 3.37
CA ALA A 297 -4.39 -9.83 2.84
C ALA A 297 -5.26 -9.45 1.63
N ILE A 298 -5.89 -8.26 1.63
CA ILE A 298 -6.69 -7.74 0.52
C ILE A 298 -5.84 -7.50 -0.72
N CYS A 299 -4.60 -7.04 -0.55
CA CYS A 299 -3.68 -6.73 -1.64
C CYS A 299 -2.85 -7.93 -2.10
N ASP A 300 -2.92 -9.07 -1.43
CA ASP A 300 -2.21 -10.30 -1.79
C ASP A 300 -3.03 -11.13 -2.81
N VAL A 301 -2.85 -10.89 -4.10
CA VAL A 301 -3.64 -11.44 -5.21
C VAL A 301 -2.88 -12.45 -6.08
#